data_5f8b9f028f489451b1f5fb0a0484de23
#
_entry.id   5f8b9f028f489451b1f5fb0a0484de23
#
_cell.length_a   1.000
_cell.length_b   1.000
_cell.length_c   1.000
_cell.angle_alpha   90.00
_cell.angle_beta   90.00
_cell.angle_gamma   90.00
#
_symmetry.space_group_name_H-M   'P 1'
#
loop_
_entity.id
_entity.type
_entity.pdbx_description
1 polymer ?
#
loop_
_entity_poly.entity_id
_entity_poly.type
_entity_poly.pdbx_seq_one_letter_code
_entity_poly.pdbx_strand_id
1 'polypeptide(L)'
;MSIGLGLDTGGTNTDAVILEMETGRVLAKAKSPTTHGDLSIGIRGALQGIGREALSEVSLVSLSSTLATNSVVEGRGCRVALVCIGKDYGGTVPVDRKVVVDGGHNGHGAEESSLDTDSVEVFLRSVVDEVDAVAVNGLFAIRNPDHERTVKAMAREILGIPAVCGHELSASLGFNERVSTCIMNARLMPVMEELIRSVRGVLSEFGLDIPIHIVRGNGSLMSEDMAREKPVETVLSGPSASLIGAMTMTGRRDAVVLDMGGTTTDIGVIRDGRPRLSSEGMTIGGRRTHIVAARISTSGIGGDSRILVNGPDIVLDPSRVVPMCVASSRWSGIREHLESVASTATPLRRPSRDISCVILDNELFTPVRAPMERDKLNQTDSRFMELIAERPMTITQAAVAMGVYPSSISATWLEGR
;
A
#
# COMPACT_ATOMS: atom_id res chain seq x y z
N MET A 1 -15.46 -2.72 29.97
CA MET A 1 -15.54 -2.51 28.52
C MET A 1 -14.12 -2.26 28.04
N SER A 2 -13.65 -3.03 27.08
CA SER A 2 -12.33 -2.80 26.46
C SER A 2 -12.51 -1.98 25.19
N ILE A 3 -11.88 -0.82 25.12
CA ILE A 3 -11.97 0.09 23.97
C ILE A 3 -10.64 0.10 23.23
N GLY A 4 -10.70 -0.19 21.94
CA GLY A 4 -9.55 -0.22 21.05
C GLY A 4 -9.53 0.95 20.07
N LEU A 5 -8.35 1.46 19.77
CA LEU A 5 -8.09 2.39 18.69
C LEU A 5 -7.46 1.64 17.51
N GLY A 6 -8.14 1.61 16.38
CA GLY A 6 -7.58 1.18 15.11
C GLY A 6 -7.00 2.38 14.36
N LEU A 7 -5.75 2.26 13.94
CA LEU A 7 -5.06 3.23 13.07
C LEU A 7 -4.64 2.53 11.79
N ASP A 8 -4.96 3.11 10.63
CA ASP A 8 -4.43 2.68 9.34
C ASP A 8 -3.72 3.84 8.64
N THR A 9 -2.41 3.71 8.47
CA THR A 9 -1.59 4.67 7.71
C THR A 9 -1.48 4.20 6.26
N GLY A 10 -2.47 4.57 5.47
CA GLY A 10 -2.49 4.30 4.03
C GLY A 10 -1.62 5.27 3.22
N GLY A 11 -1.47 5.01 1.93
CA GLY A 11 -0.70 5.86 1.02
C GLY A 11 -1.31 7.24 0.77
N THR A 12 -2.62 7.41 0.94
CA THR A 12 -3.34 8.66 0.68
C THR A 12 -3.93 9.26 1.95
N ASN A 13 -4.48 8.43 2.80
CA ASN A 13 -5.14 8.85 4.04
C ASN A 13 -4.69 8.00 5.21
N THR A 14 -4.73 8.64 6.38
CA THR A 14 -4.62 7.98 7.69
C THR A 14 -6.01 7.93 8.30
N ASP A 15 -6.47 6.74 8.59
CA ASP A 15 -7.77 6.47 9.19
C ASP A 15 -7.63 6.14 10.68
N ALA A 16 -8.56 6.64 11.51
CA ALA A 16 -8.63 6.32 12.93
C ALA A 16 -10.06 5.91 13.30
N VAL A 17 -10.20 4.82 14.05
CA VAL A 17 -11.50 4.29 14.48
C VAL A 17 -11.41 3.86 15.94
N ILE A 18 -12.37 4.28 16.77
CA ILE A 18 -12.57 3.75 18.13
C ILE A 18 -13.64 2.69 18.09
N LEU A 19 -13.34 1.52 18.65
CA LEU A 19 -14.18 0.35 18.64
C LEU A 19 -14.36 -0.17 20.07
N GLU A 20 -15.60 -0.47 20.45
CA GLU A 20 -15.91 -1.29 21.62
C GLU A 20 -15.65 -2.77 21.26
N MET A 21 -14.66 -3.39 21.92
CA MET A 21 -14.11 -4.68 21.48
C MET A 21 -15.09 -5.85 21.64
N GLU A 22 -15.94 -5.81 22.68
CA GLU A 22 -16.87 -6.89 22.95
C GLU A 22 -18.06 -6.92 21.98
N THR A 23 -18.54 -5.75 21.55
CA THR A 23 -19.72 -5.63 20.67
C THR A 23 -19.38 -5.41 19.21
N GLY A 24 -18.17 -4.97 18.91
CA GLY A 24 -17.76 -4.54 17.56
C GLY A 24 -18.37 -3.19 17.15
N ARG A 25 -18.95 -2.43 18.10
CA ARG A 25 -19.58 -1.14 17.82
C ARG A 25 -18.54 -0.06 17.61
N VAL A 26 -18.62 0.64 16.48
CA VAL A 26 -17.83 1.83 16.21
C VAL A 26 -18.36 3.00 17.04
N LEU A 27 -17.51 3.56 17.90
CA LEU A 27 -17.83 4.68 18.78
C LEU A 27 -17.48 6.02 18.14
N ALA A 28 -16.33 6.09 17.45
CA ALA A 28 -15.89 7.27 16.74
C ALA A 28 -15.01 6.87 15.55
N LYS A 29 -14.97 7.72 14.54
CA LYS A 29 -14.06 7.54 13.38
C LYS A 29 -13.64 8.90 12.81
N ALA A 30 -12.42 8.96 12.31
CA ALA A 30 -11.88 10.13 11.62
C ALA A 30 -10.91 9.72 10.53
N LYS A 31 -10.68 10.63 9.58
CA LYS A 31 -9.77 10.47 8.46
C LYS A 31 -8.99 11.75 8.26
N SER A 32 -7.70 11.64 8.00
CA SER A 32 -6.81 12.76 7.67
C SER A 32 -5.92 12.40 6.48
N PRO A 33 -5.52 13.34 5.63
CA PRO A 33 -4.54 13.06 4.58
C PRO A 33 -3.22 12.55 5.16
N THR A 34 -2.62 11.53 4.54
CA THR A 34 -1.29 11.05 4.91
C THR A 34 -0.23 12.00 4.37
N THR A 35 0.74 12.37 5.21
CA THR A 35 1.90 13.20 4.85
C THR A 35 3.16 12.33 4.79
N HIS A 36 3.72 12.16 3.60
CA HIS A 36 4.86 11.25 3.40
C HIS A 36 6.19 11.76 3.99
N GLY A 37 6.33 13.09 4.15
CA GLY A 37 7.54 13.68 4.74
C GLY A 37 7.55 13.65 6.27
N ASP A 38 6.37 13.59 6.89
CA ASP A 38 6.19 13.48 8.36
C ASP A 38 4.85 12.79 8.64
N LEU A 39 4.92 11.51 8.96
CA LEU A 39 3.73 10.69 9.26
C LEU A 39 2.94 11.19 10.46
N SER A 40 3.60 11.88 11.39
CA SER A 40 2.95 12.38 12.62
C SER A 40 1.82 13.38 12.33
N ILE A 41 1.90 14.14 11.24
CA ILE A 41 0.90 15.14 10.86
C ILE A 41 -0.44 14.46 10.53
N GLY A 42 -0.43 13.44 9.66
CA GLY A 42 -1.62 12.68 9.30
C GLY A 42 -2.23 11.95 10.49
N ILE A 43 -1.39 11.31 11.32
CA ILE A 43 -1.82 10.59 12.52
C ILE A 43 -2.45 11.58 13.52
N ARG A 44 -1.80 12.71 13.78
CA ARG A 44 -2.32 13.76 14.68
C ARG A 44 -3.66 14.30 14.19
N GLY A 45 -3.78 14.57 12.88
CA GLY A 45 -5.04 15.04 12.28
C GLY A 45 -6.18 14.03 12.46
N ALA A 46 -5.92 12.74 12.28
CA ALA A 46 -6.90 11.69 12.51
C ALA A 46 -7.32 11.60 14.00
N LEU A 47 -6.36 11.64 14.93
CA LEU A 47 -6.67 11.62 16.38
C LEU A 47 -7.39 12.88 16.86
N GLN A 48 -7.07 14.06 16.31
CA GLN A 48 -7.81 15.30 16.58
C GLN A 48 -9.26 15.19 16.14
N GLY A 49 -9.52 14.55 14.97
CA GLY A 49 -10.87 14.30 14.48
C GLY A 49 -11.69 13.33 15.35
N ILE A 50 -11.06 12.43 16.08
CA ILE A 50 -11.68 11.54 17.07
C ILE A 50 -12.10 12.34 18.34
N GLY A 51 -11.24 13.21 18.82
CA GLY A 51 -11.44 13.99 20.03
C GLY A 51 -10.88 13.33 21.29
N ARG A 52 -10.40 14.17 22.24
CA ARG A 52 -9.69 13.72 23.46
C ARG A 52 -10.55 12.87 24.38
N GLU A 53 -11.85 13.17 24.49
CA GLU A 53 -12.76 12.45 25.38
C GLU A 53 -12.89 10.97 24.99
N ALA A 54 -13.11 10.69 23.69
CA ALA A 54 -13.20 9.32 23.21
C ALA A 54 -11.85 8.57 23.27
N LEU A 55 -10.74 9.30 23.13
CA LEU A 55 -9.40 8.72 23.23
C LEU A 55 -9.03 8.32 24.67
N SER A 56 -9.54 9.01 25.70
CA SER A 56 -9.17 8.75 27.11
C SER A 56 -9.57 7.36 27.62
N GLU A 57 -10.53 6.70 26.97
CA GLU A 57 -11.01 5.37 27.34
C GLU A 57 -10.30 4.23 26.61
N VAL A 58 -9.39 4.56 25.68
CA VAL A 58 -8.67 3.58 24.85
C VAL A 58 -7.65 2.81 25.70
N SER A 59 -7.68 1.48 25.60
CA SER A 59 -6.79 0.58 26.34
C SER A 59 -5.74 -0.11 25.46
N LEU A 60 -5.90 -0.10 24.15
CA LEU A 60 -4.92 -0.63 23.19
C LEU A 60 -5.03 0.07 21.83
N VAL A 61 -3.92 0.07 21.09
CA VAL A 61 -3.86 0.52 19.69
C VAL A 61 -3.57 -0.67 18.78
N SER A 62 -4.32 -0.79 17.68
CA SER A 62 -3.99 -1.68 16.56
C SER A 62 -3.60 -0.83 15.36
N LEU A 63 -2.40 -1.04 14.83
CA LEU A 63 -1.82 -0.26 13.73
C LEU A 63 -1.65 -1.14 12.49
N SER A 64 -2.24 -0.72 11.37
CA SER A 64 -1.92 -1.21 10.03
C SER A 64 -1.25 -0.12 9.20
N SER A 65 -0.51 -0.51 8.16
CA SER A 65 0.14 0.44 7.27
C SER A 65 0.43 -0.16 5.90
N THR A 66 0.28 0.63 4.86
CA THR A 66 0.72 0.28 3.50
C THR A 66 2.18 0.60 3.23
N LEU A 67 2.91 1.21 4.19
CA LEU A 67 4.30 1.65 4.00
C LEU A 67 5.24 0.50 3.65
N ALA A 68 5.14 -0.62 4.37
CA ALA A 68 5.97 -1.80 4.09
C ALA A 68 5.70 -2.36 2.68
N THR A 69 4.44 -2.46 2.30
CA THR A 69 4.04 -2.95 0.97
C THR A 69 4.54 -2.03 -0.13
N ASN A 70 4.33 -0.73 0.00
CA ASN A 70 4.75 0.26 -0.98
C ASN A 70 6.29 0.29 -1.11
N SER A 71 7.01 0.28 0.01
CA SER A 71 8.48 0.25 0.00
C SER A 71 9.03 -0.97 -0.73
N VAL A 72 8.45 -2.15 -0.51
CA VAL A 72 8.90 -3.38 -1.20
C VAL A 72 8.56 -3.34 -2.69
N VAL A 73 7.34 -2.92 -3.06
CA VAL A 73 6.88 -2.86 -4.47
C VAL A 73 7.66 -1.83 -5.27
N GLU A 74 7.90 -0.66 -4.70
CA GLU A 74 8.63 0.44 -5.33
C GLU A 74 10.16 0.26 -5.27
N GLY A 75 10.64 -0.76 -4.55
CA GLY A 75 12.08 -0.99 -4.33
C GLY A 75 12.73 0.11 -3.47
N ARG A 76 11.91 0.82 -2.68
CA ARG A 76 12.37 1.84 -1.74
C ARG A 76 12.77 1.22 -0.41
N GLY A 77 13.50 1.98 0.40
CA GLY A 77 13.95 1.61 1.72
C GLY A 77 15.39 2.03 1.95
N CYS A 78 15.98 1.58 3.02
CA CYS A 78 17.35 1.92 3.36
C CYS A 78 18.37 1.14 2.52
N ARG A 79 19.63 1.58 2.59
CA ARG A 79 20.78 0.90 1.97
C ARG A 79 21.13 -0.35 2.78
N VAL A 80 21.31 -1.48 2.10
CA VAL A 80 21.52 -2.78 2.75
C VAL A 80 22.84 -3.41 2.31
N ALA A 81 23.63 -3.85 3.29
CA ALA A 81 24.70 -4.82 3.07
C ALA A 81 24.18 -6.26 3.21
N LEU A 82 24.55 -7.12 2.29
CA LEU A 82 24.25 -8.56 2.34
C LEU A 82 25.51 -9.37 2.59
N VAL A 83 25.51 -10.17 3.64
CA VAL A 83 26.53 -11.19 3.90
C VAL A 83 25.93 -12.57 3.59
N CYS A 84 26.46 -13.23 2.58
CA CYS A 84 26.13 -14.60 2.22
C CYS A 84 27.20 -15.56 2.75
N ILE A 85 26.80 -16.60 3.45
CA ILE A 85 27.72 -17.59 4.04
C ILE A 85 27.56 -18.92 3.29
N GLY A 86 28.63 -19.37 2.67
CA GLY A 86 28.73 -20.67 1.98
C GLY A 86 28.04 -20.78 0.63
N LYS A 87 27.23 -19.78 0.24
CA LYS A 87 26.55 -19.78 -1.06
C LYS A 87 26.20 -18.36 -1.50
N ASP A 88 26.43 -18.03 -2.78
CA ASP A 88 26.04 -16.73 -3.34
C ASP A 88 24.53 -16.62 -3.58
N TYR A 89 24.03 -15.39 -3.48
CA TYR A 89 22.66 -15.03 -3.79
C TYR A 89 22.44 -14.92 -5.30
N GLY A 90 21.61 -15.80 -5.84
CA GLY A 90 21.24 -15.81 -7.24
C GLY A 90 19.86 -15.19 -7.55
N GLY A 91 19.26 -14.46 -6.59
CA GLY A 91 17.98 -13.81 -6.78
C GLY A 91 18.08 -12.40 -7.37
N THR A 92 16.93 -11.73 -7.50
CA THR A 92 16.80 -10.43 -8.21
C THR A 92 16.52 -9.23 -7.30
N VAL A 93 16.42 -9.42 -5.97
CA VAL A 93 16.28 -8.27 -5.05
C VAL A 93 17.62 -7.52 -5.03
N PRO A 94 17.66 -6.23 -5.40
CA PRO A 94 18.91 -5.50 -5.41
C PRO A 94 19.44 -5.28 -3.99
N VAL A 95 20.76 -5.23 -3.86
CA VAL A 95 21.46 -4.87 -2.62
C VAL A 95 22.52 -3.84 -2.94
N ASP A 96 22.86 -3.02 -1.95
CA ASP A 96 23.78 -1.90 -2.15
C ASP A 96 25.24 -2.37 -2.04
N ARG A 97 25.51 -3.30 -1.13
CA ARG A 97 26.81 -3.95 -0.95
C ARG A 97 26.60 -5.45 -0.68
N LYS A 98 27.48 -6.29 -1.18
CA LYS A 98 27.41 -7.74 -0.99
C LYS A 98 28.78 -8.36 -0.84
N VAL A 99 28.87 -9.35 0.06
CA VAL A 99 30.01 -10.28 0.17
C VAL A 99 29.52 -11.72 0.24
N VAL A 100 30.33 -12.61 -0.27
CA VAL A 100 30.17 -14.06 -0.06
C VAL A 100 31.41 -14.52 0.71
N VAL A 101 31.21 -15.18 1.85
CA VAL A 101 32.28 -15.67 2.71
C VAL A 101 32.21 -17.19 2.86
N ASP A 102 33.33 -17.79 3.12
CA ASP A 102 33.40 -19.22 3.44
C ASP A 102 32.70 -19.49 4.78
N GLY A 103 32.13 -20.70 4.88
CA GLY A 103 31.34 -21.12 6.04
C GLY A 103 30.12 -21.91 5.60
N GLY A 104 29.30 -22.28 6.57
CA GLY A 104 28.04 -22.94 6.32
C GLY A 104 27.92 -24.31 6.93
N HIS A 105 26.72 -24.83 6.87
CA HIS A 105 26.34 -26.12 7.44
C HIS A 105 25.73 -27.01 6.35
N ASN A 106 25.73 -28.31 6.58
CA ASN A 106 25.04 -29.26 5.71
C ASN A 106 23.56 -29.42 6.10
N GLY A 107 22.82 -30.23 5.35
CA GLY A 107 21.39 -30.45 5.56
C GLY A 107 21.03 -31.06 6.93
N HIS A 108 21.99 -31.58 7.69
CA HIS A 108 21.82 -32.12 9.03
C HIS A 108 22.21 -31.11 10.13
N GLY A 109 22.75 -29.94 9.75
CA GLY A 109 23.18 -28.89 10.68
C GLY A 109 24.61 -29.05 11.19
N ALA A 110 25.36 -30.02 10.67
CA ALA A 110 26.80 -30.12 10.96
C ALA A 110 27.56 -29.04 10.18
N GLU A 111 28.56 -28.45 10.82
CA GLU A 111 29.45 -27.48 10.17
C GLU A 111 30.21 -28.17 9.03
N GLU A 112 30.14 -27.64 7.82
CA GLU A 112 30.79 -28.17 6.63
C GLU A 112 32.06 -27.38 6.29
N SER A 113 32.04 -26.09 6.59
CA SER A 113 33.18 -25.19 6.49
C SER A 113 33.12 -24.19 7.63
N SER A 114 34.27 -23.90 8.23
CA SER A 114 34.40 -22.89 9.29
C SER A 114 34.09 -21.48 8.74
N LEU A 115 33.46 -20.66 9.55
CA LEU A 115 33.14 -19.27 9.17
C LEU A 115 34.44 -18.46 9.03
N ASP A 116 34.61 -17.82 7.87
CA ASP A 116 35.69 -16.85 7.63
C ASP A 116 35.34 -15.50 8.27
N THR A 117 35.63 -15.37 9.55
CA THR A 117 35.35 -14.16 10.34
C THR A 117 36.21 -12.97 9.91
N ASP A 118 37.39 -13.20 9.38
CA ASP A 118 38.31 -12.14 8.95
C ASP A 118 37.77 -11.43 7.72
N SER A 119 37.32 -12.20 6.73
CA SER A 119 36.64 -11.63 5.55
C SER A 119 35.37 -10.89 5.92
N VAL A 120 34.59 -11.40 6.89
CA VAL A 120 33.40 -10.69 7.41
C VAL A 120 33.80 -9.37 8.02
N GLU A 121 34.82 -9.33 8.90
CA GLU A 121 35.25 -8.08 9.54
C GLU A 121 35.75 -7.05 8.52
N VAL A 122 36.58 -7.46 7.57
CA VAL A 122 37.08 -6.59 6.49
C VAL A 122 35.92 -5.98 5.71
N PHE A 123 34.93 -6.80 5.33
CA PHE A 123 33.75 -6.31 4.62
C PHE A 123 32.93 -5.32 5.45
N LEU A 124 32.63 -5.67 6.71
CA LEU A 124 31.82 -4.78 7.57
C LEU A 124 32.51 -3.44 7.78
N ARG A 125 33.82 -3.42 8.00
CA ARG A 125 34.59 -2.16 8.11
C ARG A 125 34.60 -1.36 6.81
N SER A 126 34.53 -2.02 5.66
CA SER A 126 34.53 -1.35 4.35
C SER A 126 33.21 -0.66 4.02
N VAL A 127 32.11 -1.00 4.71
CA VAL A 127 30.77 -0.46 4.43
C VAL A 127 30.26 0.49 5.52
N VAL A 128 31.12 0.93 6.44
CA VAL A 128 30.83 1.94 7.46
C VAL A 128 30.31 3.20 6.76
N ASP A 129 29.20 3.75 7.24
CA ASP A 129 28.49 4.93 6.69
C ASP A 129 27.92 4.75 5.27
N GLU A 130 28.12 3.58 4.64
CA GLU A 130 27.59 3.29 3.31
C GLU A 130 26.24 2.58 3.32
N VAL A 131 25.90 1.93 4.44
CA VAL A 131 24.69 1.13 4.60
C VAL A 131 23.99 1.43 5.91
N ASP A 132 22.69 1.15 5.94
CA ASP A 132 21.81 1.49 7.07
C ASP A 132 21.30 0.23 7.79
N ALA A 133 21.45 -0.96 7.17
CA ALA A 133 21.11 -2.25 7.78
C ALA A 133 21.93 -3.38 7.14
N VAL A 134 22.03 -4.51 7.85
CA VAL A 134 22.73 -5.71 7.38
C VAL A 134 21.77 -6.89 7.31
N ALA A 135 21.75 -7.57 6.16
CA ALA A 135 21.10 -8.86 5.94
C ALA A 135 22.14 -9.97 5.96
N VAL A 136 21.94 -11.00 6.78
CA VAL A 136 22.86 -12.16 6.90
C VAL A 136 22.12 -13.42 6.52
N ASN A 137 22.69 -14.23 5.62
CA ASN A 137 22.03 -15.46 5.22
C ASN A 137 23.05 -16.58 4.93
N GLY A 138 22.97 -17.66 5.70
CA GLY A 138 23.84 -18.81 5.59
C GLY A 138 23.17 -20.01 4.92
N LEU A 139 24.01 -20.82 4.25
CA LEU A 139 23.58 -22.11 3.72
C LEU A 139 23.15 -23.02 4.89
N PHE A 140 21.95 -23.59 4.81
CA PHE A 140 21.33 -24.40 5.87
C PHE A 140 21.28 -23.78 7.28
N ALA A 141 21.36 -22.46 7.40
CA ALA A 141 21.23 -21.77 8.68
C ALA A 141 19.92 -22.05 9.43
N ILE A 142 18.89 -22.54 8.72
CA ILE A 142 17.65 -23.04 9.36
C ILE A 142 17.86 -24.33 10.17
N ARG A 143 18.97 -25.05 9.98
CA ARG A 143 19.35 -26.23 10.73
C ARG A 143 20.32 -25.90 11.86
N ASN A 144 21.26 -25.03 11.57
CA ASN A 144 22.19 -24.48 12.54
C ASN A 144 22.47 -23.00 12.23
N PRO A 145 21.99 -22.08 13.06
CA PRO A 145 22.10 -20.64 12.81
C PRO A 145 23.38 -19.99 13.33
N ASP A 146 24.34 -20.75 13.88
CA ASP A 146 25.47 -20.19 14.64
C ASP A 146 26.33 -19.22 13.82
N HIS A 147 26.60 -19.52 12.55
CA HIS A 147 27.32 -18.59 11.67
C HIS A 147 26.55 -17.30 11.41
N GLU A 148 25.23 -17.36 11.14
CA GLU A 148 24.42 -16.15 10.98
C GLU A 148 24.41 -15.32 12.26
N ARG A 149 24.30 -15.93 13.43
CA ARG A 149 24.33 -15.24 14.73
C ARG A 149 25.67 -14.55 14.98
N THR A 150 26.77 -15.23 14.65
CA THR A 150 28.12 -14.68 14.78
C THR A 150 28.26 -13.42 13.90
N VAL A 151 27.90 -13.51 12.61
CA VAL A 151 27.98 -12.37 11.69
C VAL A 151 27.05 -11.24 12.13
N LYS A 152 25.86 -11.55 12.62
CA LYS A 152 24.93 -10.55 13.16
C LYS A 152 25.52 -9.81 14.37
N ALA A 153 26.18 -10.54 15.26
CA ALA A 153 26.85 -9.93 16.41
C ALA A 153 28.01 -9.00 15.97
N MET A 154 28.85 -9.46 15.04
CA MET A 154 29.93 -8.64 14.46
C MET A 154 29.40 -7.39 13.77
N ALA A 155 28.31 -7.51 12.99
CA ALA A 155 27.70 -6.36 12.32
C ALA A 155 27.18 -5.32 13.32
N ARG A 156 26.56 -5.77 14.41
CA ARG A 156 26.09 -4.85 15.49
C ARG A 156 27.23 -4.18 16.22
N GLU A 157 28.31 -4.92 16.50
CA GLU A 157 29.49 -4.40 17.20
C GLU A 157 30.25 -3.38 16.33
N ILE A 158 30.50 -3.70 15.05
CA ILE A 158 31.34 -2.90 14.15
C ILE A 158 30.58 -1.68 13.61
N LEU A 159 29.32 -1.87 13.20
CA LEU A 159 28.54 -0.84 12.49
C LEU A 159 27.54 -0.10 13.40
N GLY A 160 27.11 -0.70 14.52
CA GLY A 160 26.09 -0.13 15.39
C GLY A 160 24.69 0.01 14.73
N ILE A 161 24.45 -0.67 13.60
CA ILE A 161 23.20 -0.58 12.84
C ILE A 161 22.39 -1.88 12.96
N PRO A 162 21.08 -1.85 12.58
CA PRO A 162 20.24 -3.04 12.59
C PRO A 162 20.79 -4.16 11.71
N ALA A 163 20.74 -5.40 12.21
CA ALA A 163 21.10 -6.59 11.45
C ALA A 163 20.07 -7.70 11.66
N VAL A 164 19.74 -8.42 10.59
CA VAL A 164 18.75 -9.50 10.58
C VAL A 164 19.32 -10.75 9.91
N CYS A 165 18.97 -11.92 10.44
CA CYS A 165 19.36 -13.21 9.91
C CYS A 165 18.22 -13.89 9.15
N GLY A 166 18.57 -14.65 8.11
CA GLY A 166 17.59 -15.39 7.31
C GLY A 166 16.80 -16.42 8.12
N HIS A 167 17.44 -17.14 9.06
CA HIS A 167 16.77 -18.13 9.91
C HIS A 167 15.72 -17.52 10.86
N GLU A 168 15.84 -16.23 11.20
CA GLU A 168 14.88 -15.54 12.06
C GLU A 168 13.55 -15.26 11.35
N LEU A 169 13.57 -15.19 10.01
CA LEU A 169 12.42 -14.84 9.18
C LEU A 169 11.72 -16.04 8.56
N SER A 170 12.44 -17.12 8.33
CA SER A 170 11.88 -18.32 7.71
C SER A 170 12.62 -19.59 8.14
N ALA A 171 11.85 -20.60 8.53
CA ALA A 171 12.32 -21.95 8.76
C ALA A 171 12.25 -22.84 7.50
N SER A 172 11.82 -22.30 6.36
CA SER A 172 11.65 -23.06 5.12
C SER A 172 12.97 -23.19 4.36
N LEU A 173 13.11 -24.31 3.64
CA LEU A 173 14.16 -24.46 2.63
C LEU A 173 13.93 -23.45 1.49
N GLY A 174 14.95 -23.15 0.73
CA GLY A 174 14.92 -22.12 -0.32
C GLY A 174 15.85 -20.97 0.03
N PHE A 175 17.14 -21.14 -0.36
CA PHE A 175 18.18 -20.16 -0.02
C PHE A 175 17.86 -18.77 -0.60
N ASN A 176 17.56 -18.69 -1.89
CA ASN A 176 17.33 -17.41 -2.56
C ASN A 176 16.08 -16.69 -2.06
N GLU A 177 14.99 -17.42 -1.81
CA GLU A 177 13.74 -16.87 -1.26
C GLU A 177 13.96 -16.32 0.15
N ARG A 178 14.77 -17.03 0.96
CA ARG A 178 15.13 -16.60 2.32
C ARG A 178 16.01 -15.37 2.28
N VAL A 179 17.01 -15.32 1.39
CA VAL A 179 17.84 -14.11 1.17
C VAL A 179 16.98 -12.95 0.72
N SER A 180 16.09 -13.15 -0.26
CA SER A 180 15.16 -12.11 -0.74
C SER A 180 14.34 -11.53 0.40
N THR A 181 13.79 -12.41 1.26
CA THR A 181 13.01 -11.99 2.44
C THR A 181 13.88 -11.23 3.44
N CYS A 182 15.12 -11.69 3.66
CA CYS A 182 16.07 -11.06 4.57
C CYS A 182 16.46 -9.63 4.11
N ILE A 183 16.74 -9.45 2.83
CA ILE A 183 17.03 -8.13 2.24
C ILE A 183 15.83 -7.20 2.38
N MET A 184 14.63 -7.67 2.06
CA MET A 184 13.40 -6.88 2.18
C MET A 184 13.16 -6.48 3.64
N ASN A 185 13.37 -7.40 4.59
CA ASN A 185 13.25 -7.09 6.01
C ASN A 185 14.24 -6.00 6.44
N ALA A 186 15.52 -6.16 6.09
CA ALA A 186 16.56 -5.19 6.43
C ALA A 186 16.21 -3.79 5.89
N ARG A 187 15.72 -3.69 4.64
CA ARG A 187 15.27 -2.41 4.04
C ARG A 187 14.14 -1.74 4.78
N LEU A 188 13.28 -2.51 5.43
CA LEU A 188 12.10 -2.02 6.12
C LEU A 188 12.35 -1.64 7.58
N MET A 189 13.46 -2.09 8.19
CA MET A 189 13.70 -1.87 9.63
C MET A 189 13.69 -0.39 10.02
N PRO A 190 14.39 0.54 9.34
CA PRO A 190 14.33 1.96 9.67
C PRO A 190 12.95 2.58 9.39
N VAL A 191 12.26 2.12 8.35
CA VAL A 191 10.90 2.60 7.98
C VAL A 191 9.89 2.26 9.09
N MET A 192 9.97 1.05 9.63
CA MET A 192 9.10 0.62 10.73
C MET A 192 9.44 1.34 12.04
N GLU A 193 10.71 1.54 12.31
CA GLU A 193 11.15 2.32 13.47
C GLU A 193 10.61 3.76 13.44
N GLU A 194 10.66 4.42 12.27
CA GLU A 194 10.13 5.76 12.08
C GLU A 194 8.60 5.79 12.26
N LEU A 195 7.88 4.82 11.69
CA LEU A 195 6.43 4.70 11.85
C LEU A 195 6.05 4.56 13.33
N ILE A 196 6.65 3.61 14.04
CA ILE A 196 6.35 3.34 15.45
C ILE A 196 6.68 4.57 16.29
N ARG A 197 7.82 5.22 16.05
CA ARG A 197 8.22 6.45 16.75
C ARG A 197 7.21 7.59 16.51
N SER A 198 6.76 7.78 15.28
CA SER A 198 5.77 8.79 14.92
C SER A 198 4.42 8.53 15.63
N VAL A 199 3.94 7.28 15.61
CA VAL A 199 2.72 6.90 16.31
C VAL A 199 2.85 7.11 17.82
N ARG A 200 3.93 6.63 18.46
CA ARG A 200 4.21 6.82 19.89
C ARG A 200 4.26 8.28 20.27
N GLY A 201 4.99 9.10 19.49
CA GLY A 201 5.09 10.53 19.74
C GLY A 201 3.73 11.21 19.76
N VAL A 202 2.89 10.93 18.76
CA VAL A 202 1.55 11.53 18.70
C VAL A 202 0.64 10.98 19.80
N LEU A 203 0.65 9.68 20.10
CA LEU A 203 -0.14 9.13 21.22
C LEU A 203 0.23 9.80 22.55
N SER A 204 1.51 10.02 22.79
CA SER A 204 2.01 10.71 24.00
C SER A 204 1.49 12.16 24.10
N GLU A 205 1.37 12.90 22.97
CA GLU A 205 0.75 14.24 22.95
C GLU A 205 -0.71 14.24 23.40
N PHE A 206 -1.40 13.12 23.20
CA PHE A 206 -2.79 12.91 23.67
C PHE A 206 -2.87 12.29 25.07
N GLY A 207 -1.73 12.01 25.72
CA GLY A 207 -1.65 11.41 27.05
C GLY A 207 -1.88 9.90 27.04
N LEU A 208 -1.70 9.23 25.90
CA LEU A 208 -1.91 7.79 25.74
C LEU A 208 -0.56 7.06 25.82
N ASP A 209 -0.33 6.37 26.94
CA ASP A 209 0.79 5.42 27.09
C ASP A 209 0.23 4.00 27.20
N ILE A 210 -0.18 3.47 26.07
CA ILE A 210 -0.87 2.18 25.92
C ILE A 210 -0.17 1.29 24.92
N PRO A 211 -0.35 -0.06 24.99
CA PRO A 211 0.27 -0.99 24.07
C PRO A 211 -0.16 -0.73 22.61
N ILE A 212 0.82 -0.76 21.71
CA ILE A 212 0.59 -0.75 20.25
C ILE A 212 0.79 -2.17 19.74
N HIS A 213 -0.18 -2.67 19.02
CA HIS A 213 -0.10 -3.93 18.30
C HIS A 213 -0.12 -3.65 16.80
N ILE A 214 0.81 -4.23 16.08
CA ILE A 214 0.92 -4.03 14.63
C ILE A 214 0.27 -5.22 13.91
N VAL A 215 -0.54 -4.91 12.91
CA VAL A 215 -1.20 -5.92 12.08
C VAL A 215 -0.19 -6.56 11.15
N ARG A 216 -0.15 -7.90 11.13
CA ARG A 216 0.67 -8.69 10.19
C ARG A 216 -0.09 -8.93 8.89
N GLY A 217 0.66 -9.22 7.85
CA GLY A 217 0.10 -9.58 6.54
C GLY A 217 -0.81 -10.82 6.55
N ASN A 218 -0.73 -11.66 7.56
CA ASN A 218 -1.64 -12.81 7.74
C ASN A 218 -2.90 -12.48 8.58
N GLY A 219 -3.08 -11.23 9.00
CA GLY A 219 -4.20 -10.75 9.80
C GLY A 219 -4.03 -10.95 11.32
N SER A 220 -2.94 -11.54 11.80
CA SER A 220 -2.63 -11.59 13.23
C SER A 220 -1.98 -10.30 13.72
N LEU A 221 -1.82 -10.16 15.04
CA LEU A 221 -1.15 -9.04 15.66
C LEU A 221 0.24 -9.42 16.14
N MET A 222 1.15 -8.45 16.22
CA MET A 222 2.45 -8.58 16.86
C MET A 222 2.77 -7.32 17.68
N SER A 223 3.72 -7.45 18.62
CA SER A 223 4.21 -6.33 19.41
C SER A 223 5.07 -5.37 18.57
N GLU A 224 5.27 -4.17 19.09
CA GLU A 224 6.18 -3.18 18.48
C GLU A 224 7.60 -3.73 18.29
N ASP A 225 8.14 -4.41 19.30
CA ASP A 225 9.51 -4.96 19.24
C ASP A 225 9.64 -6.00 18.14
N MET A 226 8.64 -6.88 18.00
CA MET A 226 8.62 -7.85 16.91
C MET A 226 8.49 -7.15 15.55
N ALA A 227 7.71 -6.08 15.46
CA ALA A 227 7.56 -5.32 14.22
C ALA A 227 8.86 -4.59 13.82
N ARG A 228 9.63 -4.09 14.80
CA ARG A 228 10.97 -3.53 14.56
C ARG A 228 11.96 -4.58 14.04
N GLU A 229 11.89 -5.79 14.57
CA GLU A 229 12.79 -6.88 14.15
C GLU A 229 12.35 -7.51 12.82
N LYS A 230 11.04 -7.68 12.61
CA LYS A 230 10.44 -8.39 11.47
C LYS A 230 9.42 -7.57 10.69
N PRO A 231 9.77 -6.35 10.27
CA PRO A 231 8.83 -5.47 9.56
C PRO A 231 8.29 -6.09 8.27
N VAL A 232 9.00 -7.00 7.64
CA VAL A 232 8.54 -7.70 6.43
C VAL A 232 7.22 -8.47 6.66
N GLU A 233 6.93 -8.88 7.88
CA GLU A 233 5.68 -9.55 8.23
C GLU A 233 4.45 -8.60 8.22
N THR A 234 4.66 -7.28 8.13
CA THR A 234 3.57 -6.29 7.99
C THR A 234 3.17 -6.02 6.54
N VAL A 235 3.87 -6.61 5.58
CA VAL A 235 3.52 -6.51 4.17
C VAL A 235 2.10 -7.05 3.95
N LEU A 236 1.25 -6.30 3.25
CA LEU A 236 -0.19 -6.54 3.07
C LEU A 236 -1.02 -6.49 4.37
N SER A 237 -0.56 -5.79 5.41
CA SER A 237 -1.33 -5.64 6.66
C SER A 237 -2.65 -4.88 6.45
N GLY A 238 -2.69 -3.82 5.63
CA GLY A 238 -3.92 -3.09 5.31
C GLY A 238 -5.01 -3.97 4.69
N PRO A 239 -4.77 -4.63 3.54
CA PRO A 239 -5.73 -5.58 2.96
C PRO A 239 -6.14 -6.70 3.92
N SER A 240 -5.21 -7.21 4.74
CA SER A 240 -5.53 -8.24 5.73
C SER A 240 -6.44 -7.71 6.84
N ALA A 241 -6.22 -6.46 7.28
CA ALA A 241 -7.10 -5.79 8.25
C ALA A 241 -8.50 -5.59 7.67
N SER A 242 -8.61 -5.20 6.38
CA SER A 242 -9.91 -5.09 5.67
C SER A 242 -10.66 -6.42 5.66
N LEU A 243 -9.98 -7.56 5.41
CA LEU A 243 -10.60 -8.89 5.46
C LEU A 243 -11.13 -9.23 6.86
N ILE A 244 -10.31 -9.03 7.88
CA ILE A 244 -10.71 -9.29 9.28
C ILE A 244 -11.86 -8.38 9.69
N GLY A 245 -11.79 -7.08 9.34
CA GLY A 245 -12.85 -6.11 9.60
C GLY A 245 -14.17 -6.51 8.94
N ALA A 246 -14.16 -6.87 7.65
CA ALA A 246 -15.34 -7.32 6.93
C ALA A 246 -15.96 -8.59 7.55
N MET A 247 -15.14 -9.55 7.97
CA MET A 247 -15.58 -10.75 8.66
C MET A 247 -16.24 -10.40 10.00
N THR A 248 -15.60 -9.56 10.80
CA THR A 248 -16.09 -9.16 12.12
C THR A 248 -17.42 -8.41 12.02
N MET A 249 -17.52 -7.46 11.08
CA MET A 249 -18.73 -6.65 10.89
C MET A 249 -19.92 -7.46 10.35
N THR A 250 -19.67 -8.46 9.52
CA THR A 250 -20.74 -9.25 8.86
C THR A 250 -21.07 -10.56 9.58
N GLY A 251 -20.19 -11.04 10.46
CA GLY A 251 -20.27 -12.36 11.08
C GLY A 251 -20.11 -13.52 10.09
N ARG A 252 -19.76 -13.25 8.82
CA ARG A 252 -19.61 -14.27 7.78
C ARG A 252 -18.30 -15.01 7.93
N ARG A 253 -18.36 -16.33 7.97
CA ARG A 253 -17.19 -17.22 8.06
C ARG A 253 -16.63 -17.59 6.67
N ASP A 254 -17.47 -17.51 5.65
CA ASP A 254 -17.11 -17.75 4.24
C ASP A 254 -17.59 -16.56 3.42
N ALA A 255 -16.66 -15.87 2.75
CA ALA A 255 -16.95 -14.68 1.96
C ALA A 255 -15.84 -14.37 0.96
N VAL A 256 -16.20 -13.67 -0.09
CA VAL A 256 -15.28 -12.91 -0.92
C VAL A 256 -15.42 -11.45 -0.53
N VAL A 257 -14.30 -10.80 -0.21
CA VAL A 257 -14.24 -9.39 0.16
C VAL A 257 -13.62 -8.64 -1.02
N LEU A 258 -14.30 -7.58 -1.45
CA LEU A 258 -13.79 -6.63 -2.45
C LEU A 258 -13.61 -5.29 -1.75
N ASP A 259 -12.37 -4.84 -1.65
CA ASP A 259 -11.99 -3.52 -1.11
C ASP A 259 -11.61 -2.61 -2.28
N MET A 260 -12.56 -1.77 -2.69
CA MET A 260 -12.36 -0.86 -3.82
C MET A 260 -11.92 0.51 -3.32
N GLY A 261 -10.67 0.85 -3.60
CA GLY A 261 -10.12 2.17 -3.40
C GLY A 261 -10.35 3.13 -4.59
N GLY A 262 -9.60 4.22 -4.61
CA GLY A 262 -9.64 5.17 -5.74
C GLY A 262 -9.10 4.58 -7.04
N THR A 263 -8.01 3.83 -6.96
CA THR A 263 -7.20 3.35 -8.10
C THR A 263 -7.25 1.86 -8.31
N THR A 264 -7.39 1.08 -7.23
CA THR A 264 -7.31 -0.39 -7.24
C THR A 264 -8.45 -1.00 -6.44
N THR A 265 -8.71 -2.27 -6.73
CA THR A 265 -9.59 -3.14 -5.94
C THR A 265 -8.80 -4.35 -5.47
N ASP A 266 -8.75 -4.53 -4.18
CA ASP A 266 -8.19 -5.71 -3.55
C ASP A 266 -9.29 -6.76 -3.31
N ILE A 267 -9.01 -7.99 -3.74
CA ILE A 267 -9.94 -9.11 -3.65
C ILE A 267 -9.31 -10.19 -2.77
N GLY A 268 -9.97 -10.49 -1.67
CA GLY A 268 -9.55 -11.53 -0.75
C GLY A 268 -10.65 -12.53 -0.42
N VAL A 269 -10.26 -13.71 0.03
CA VAL A 269 -11.18 -14.80 0.38
C VAL A 269 -11.05 -15.13 1.87
N ILE A 270 -12.19 -15.17 2.54
CA ILE A 270 -12.34 -15.70 3.90
C ILE A 270 -12.91 -17.10 3.78
N ARG A 271 -12.30 -18.08 4.45
CA ARG A 271 -12.78 -19.45 4.53
C ARG A 271 -12.66 -19.94 5.99
N ASP A 272 -13.73 -20.55 6.51
CA ASP A 272 -13.80 -21.05 7.89
C ASP A 272 -13.45 -19.99 8.96
N GLY A 273 -13.78 -18.72 8.71
CA GLY A 273 -13.51 -17.60 9.62
C GLY A 273 -12.03 -17.17 9.63
N ARG A 274 -11.29 -17.38 8.56
CA ARG A 274 -9.89 -16.96 8.42
C ARG A 274 -9.58 -16.48 7.01
N PRO A 275 -8.74 -15.47 6.83
CA PRO A 275 -8.20 -15.12 5.52
C PRO A 275 -7.43 -16.31 4.93
N ARG A 276 -7.61 -16.57 3.65
CA ARG A 276 -6.81 -17.57 2.95
C ARG A 276 -5.39 -17.08 2.81
N LEU A 277 -4.43 -17.86 3.30
CA LEU A 277 -3.01 -17.47 3.30
C LEU A 277 -2.25 -18.06 2.10
N SER A 278 -1.15 -17.41 1.74
CA SER A 278 -0.12 -17.91 0.83
C SER A 278 0.90 -18.72 1.64
N SER A 279 0.67 -20.02 1.81
CA SER A 279 1.49 -20.88 2.67
C SER A 279 2.91 -21.15 2.16
N GLU A 280 3.14 -21.00 0.85
CA GLU A 280 4.43 -21.24 0.20
C GLU A 280 5.26 -19.96 0.01
N GLY A 281 4.86 -18.90 0.69
CA GLY A 281 5.39 -17.56 0.47
C GLY A 281 4.69 -16.81 -0.66
N MET A 282 5.08 -15.58 -0.88
CA MET A 282 4.47 -14.67 -1.85
C MET A 282 5.46 -14.17 -2.88
N THR A 283 4.94 -13.82 -4.05
CA THR A 283 5.66 -13.00 -5.01
C THR A 283 5.25 -11.54 -4.80
N ILE A 284 6.21 -10.69 -4.43
CA ILE A 284 6.00 -9.26 -4.20
C ILE A 284 6.93 -8.49 -5.12
N GLY A 285 6.39 -7.57 -5.92
CA GLY A 285 7.18 -6.84 -6.91
C GLY A 285 7.91 -7.76 -7.91
N GLY A 286 7.30 -8.90 -8.27
CA GLY A 286 7.88 -9.90 -9.17
C GLY A 286 8.94 -10.83 -8.52
N ARG A 287 9.16 -10.76 -7.21
CA ARG A 287 10.21 -11.50 -6.49
C ARG A 287 9.60 -12.50 -5.51
N ARG A 288 10.04 -13.77 -5.58
CA ARG A 288 9.62 -14.81 -4.62
C ARG A 288 10.24 -14.56 -3.25
N THR A 289 9.43 -14.73 -2.22
CA THR A 289 9.79 -14.55 -0.81
C THR A 289 9.18 -15.66 0.03
N HIS A 290 9.61 -15.79 1.28
CA HIS A 290 8.96 -16.64 2.29
C HIS A 290 7.93 -15.89 3.15
N ILE A 291 7.49 -14.71 2.72
CA ILE A 291 6.49 -13.94 3.46
C ILE A 291 5.15 -14.66 3.40
N VAL A 292 4.55 -14.91 4.56
CA VAL A 292 3.22 -15.50 4.69
C VAL A 292 2.22 -14.38 4.97
N ALA A 293 1.35 -14.10 4.01
CA ALA A 293 0.31 -13.09 4.13
C ALA A 293 -1.02 -13.59 3.56
N ALA A 294 -2.09 -12.83 3.76
CA ALA A 294 -3.37 -13.11 3.12
C ALA A 294 -3.20 -13.11 1.60
N ARG A 295 -3.83 -14.07 0.95
CA ARG A 295 -3.84 -14.16 -0.52
C ARG A 295 -4.79 -13.11 -1.07
N ILE A 296 -4.22 -12.00 -1.50
CA ILE A 296 -4.92 -10.89 -2.11
C ILE A 296 -4.63 -10.88 -3.61
N SER A 297 -5.67 -10.64 -4.40
CA SER A 297 -5.57 -10.35 -5.82
C SER A 297 -5.92 -8.89 -6.03
N THR A 298 -4.97 -8.08 -6.46
CA THR A 298 -5.18 -6.66 -6.73
C THR A 298 -5.47 -6.45 -8.21
N SER A 299 -6.57 -5.77 -8.51
CA SER A 299 -6.95 -5.33 -9.84
C SER A 299 -6.78 -3.82 -9.96
N GLY A 300 -6.31 -3.34 -11.11
CA GLY A 300 -6.18 -1.91 -11.42
C GLY A 300 -7.51 -1.19 -11.67
N ILE A 301 -8.60 -1.67 -11.10
CA ILE A 301 -9.94 -1.09 -11.19
C ILE A 301 -10.23 -0.38 -9.86
N GLY A 302 -10.56 0.90 -9.93
CA GLY A 302 -10.93 1.70 -8.76
C GLY A 302 -11.98 2.75 -9.10
N GLY A 303 -12.30 3.60 -8.15
CA GLY A 303 -13.30 4.66 -8.31
C GLY A 303 -12.95 5.70 -9.38
N ASP A 304 -11.66 5.82 -9.74
CA ASP A 304 -11.16 6.71 -10.80
C ASP A 304 -10.99 6.02 -12.17
N SER A 305 -11.40 4.75 -12.29
CA SER A 305 -11.32 4.02 -13.56
C SER A 305 -12.37 4.50 -14.54
N ARG A 306 -11.96 4.83 -15.75
CA ARG A 306 -12.87 5.13 -16.85
C ARG A 306 -13.40 3.85 -17.45
N ILE A 307 -14.71 3.69 -17.46
CA ILE A 307 -15.39 2.51 -18.02
C ILE A 307 -16.07 2.93 -19.30
N LEU A 308 -15.71 2.27 -20.39
CA LEU A 308 -16.33 2.44 -21.70
C LEU A 308 -17.25 1.27 -21.99
N VAL A 309 -18.43 1.57 -22.53
CA VAL A 309 -19.38 0.56 -23.01
C VAL A 309 -19.34 0.56 -24.53
N ASN A 310 -18.81 -0.51 -25.12
CA ASN A 310 -18.72 -0.67 -26.58
C ASN A 310 -19.62 -1.82 -27.04
N GLY A 311 -20.86 -1.52 -27.36
CA GLY A 311 -21.86 -2.53 -27.69
C GLY A 311 -22.17 -3.43 -26.48
N PRO A 312 -21.98 -4.76 -26.58
CA PRO A 312 -22.13 -5.66 -25.46
C PRO A 312 -20.93 -5.69 -24.51
N ASP A 313 -19.80 -5.10 -24.92
CA ASP A 313 -18.53 -5.20 -24.21
C ASP A 313 -18.33 -4.02 -23.26
N ILE A 314 -17.82 -4.31 -22.08
CA ILE A 314 -17.35 -3.30 -21.11
C ILE A 314 -15.83 -3.31 -21.17
N VAL A 315 -15.24 -2.15 -21.48
CA VAL A 315 -13.80 -1.98 -21.63
C VAL A 315 -13.31 -0.99 -20.58
N LEU A 316 -12.20 -1.31 -19.92
CA LEU A 316 -11.49 -0.37 -19.08
C LEU A 316 -10.56 0.46 -19.98
N ASP A 317 -10.77 1.75 -19.95
CA ASP A 317 -9.85 2.71 -20.57
C ASP A 317 -8.61 2.86 -19.66
N PRO A 318 -7.38 2.96 -20.21
CA PRO A 318 -6.19 3.21 -19.41
C PRO A 318 -6.18 4.59 -18.73
N SER A 319 -7.02 5.51 -19.19
CA SER A 319 -7.15 6.85 -18.61
C SER A 319 -7.83 6.81 -17.25
N ARG A 320 -7.44 7.72 -16.36
CA ARG A 320 -8.10 7.93 -15.08
C ARG A 320 -9.01 9.14 -15.13
N VAL A 321 -10.11 9.09 -14.40
CA VAL A 321 -11.10 10.16 -14.32
C VAL A 321 -11.28 10.65 -12.88
N VAL A 322 -11.75 11.86 -12.70
CA VAL A 322 -12.16 12.32 -11.38
C VAL A 322 -13.48 11.63 -11.01
N PRO A 323 -13.53 10.85 -9.91
CA PRO A 323 -14.78 10.22 -9.47
C PRO A 323 -15.88 11.25 -9.27
N MET A 324 -17.12 10.94 -9.68
CA MET A 324 -18.26 11.86 -9.60
C MET A 324 -18.56 12.32 -8.18
N CYS A 325 -18.34 11.47 -7.17
CA CYS A 325 -18.47 11.88 -5.76
C CYS A 325 -17.45 12.96 -5.36
N VAL A 326 -16.22 12.91 -5.88
CA VAL A 326 -15.20 13.95 -5.68
C VAL A 326 -15.56 15.20 -6.50
N ALA A 327 -16.00 15.02 -7.73
CA ALA A 327 -16.42 16.12 -8.60
C ALA A 327 -17.59 16.92 -7.97
N SER A 328 -18.59 16.22 -7.42
CA SER A 328 -19.76 16.88 -6.79
C SER A 328 -19.41 17.67 -5.54
N SER A 329 -18.30 17.35 -4.86
CA SER A 329 -17.81 18.15 -3.72
C SER A 329 -17.02 19.39 -4.13
N ARG A 330 -16.46 19.40 -5.36
CA ARG A 330 -15.60 20.47 -5.86
C ARG A 330 -16.33 21.50 -6.71
N TRP A 331 -17.34 21.07 -7.47
CA TRP A 331 -18.05 21.92 -8.42
C TRP A 331 -19.55 21.86 -8.18
N SER A 332 -20.19 23.03 -8.11
CA SER A 332 -21.64 23.16 -8.01
C SER A 332 -22.34 22.65 -9.29
N GLY A 333 -23.56 22.14 -9.15
CA GLY A 333 -24.37 21.67 -10.28
C GLY A 333 -24.12 20.24 -10.74
N ILE A 334 -23.04 19.58 -10.26
CA ILE A 334 -22.77 18.16 -10.60
C ILE A 334 -23.76 17.23 -9.91
N ARG A 335 -24.13 17.51 -8.67
CA ARG A 335 -25.11 16.71 -7.94
C ARG A 335 -26.46 16.72 -8.62
N GLU A 336 -26.94 17.90 -9.00
CA GLU A 336 -28.20 18.09 -9.72
C GLU A 336 -28.18 17.40 -11.08
N HIS A 337 -27.04 17.45 -11.77
CA HIS A 337 -26.86 16.70 -13.02
C HIS A 337 -26.96 15.20 -12.81
N LEU A 338 -26.33 14.63 -11.79
CA LEU A 338 -26.40 13.20 -11.46
C LEU A 338 -27.82 12.77 -11.10
N GLU A 339 -28.53 13.59 -10.32
CA GLU A 339 -29.93 13.34 -9.95
C GLU A 339 -30.84 13.38 -11.19
N SER A 340 -30.60 14.31 -12.14
CA SER A 340 -31.30 14.38 -13.41
C SER A 340 -31.03 13.16 -14.28
N VAL A 341 -29.77 12.71 -14.43
CA VAL A 341 -29.40 11.51 -15.19
C VAL A 341 -30.02 10.25 -14.57
N ALA A 342 -29.99 10.15 -13.24
CA ALA A 342 -30.57 9.01 -12.52
C ALA A 342 -32.10 8.95 -12.66
N SER A 343 -32.79 10.10 -12.71
CA SER A 343 -34.25 10.18 -12.86
C SER A 343 -34.73 9.90 -14.28
N THR A 344 -33.90 10.18 -15.28
CA THR A 344 -34.22 9.98 -16.71
C THR A 344 -34.01 8.54 -17.16
N ALA A 345 -34.08 7.52 -16.34
CA ALA A 345 -33.98 6.08 -16.61
C ALA A 345 -34.01 5.67 -18.10
N THR A 346 -33.21 6.33 -18.91
CA THR A 346 -33.04 5.97 -20.31
C THR A 346 -32.09 4.78 -20.29
N PRO A 347 -32.54 3.58 -20.69
CA PRO A 347 -31.61 2.46 -20.82
C PRO A 347 -30.44 2.93 -21.66
N LEU A 348 -29.21 2.62 -21.25
CA LEU A 348 -27.99 2.85 -22.02
C LEU A 348 -28.31 2.51 -23.48
N ARG A 349 -28.58 3.54 -24.32
CA ARG A 349 -28.90 3.32 -25.72
C ARG A 349 -27.73 2.57 -26.30
N ARG A 350 -28.00 1.43 -26.95
CA ARG A 350 -26.99 0.73 -27.73
C ARG A 350 -26.30 1.75 -28.62
N PRO A 351 -24.97 1.86 -28.61
CA PRO A 351 -24.27 2.83 -29.43
C PRO A 351 -24.71 2.61 -30.89
N SER A 352 -25.17 3.66 -31.53
CA SER A 352 -25.14 3.71 -32.98
C SER A 352 -23.68 3.60 -33.41
N ARG A 353 -23.39 3.15 -34.61
CA ARG A 353 -22.02 3.01 -35.14
C ARG A 353 -21.22 4.32 -35.12
N ASP A 354 -21.80 5.40 -34.65
CA ASP A 354 -21.20 6.73 -34.50
C ASP A 354 -20.79 6.91 -33.04
N ILE A 355 -19.52 6.67 -32.76
CA ILE A 355 -18.88 6.74 -31.45
C ILE A 355 -19.08 8.13 -30.79
N SER A 356 -19.27 9.18 -31.59
CA SER A 356 -19.48 10.55 -31.12
C SER A 356 -20.74 10.76 -30.28
N CYS A 357 -21.73 9.88 -30.39
CA CYS A 357 -23.03 10.04 -29.72
C CYS A 357 -23.13 9.41 -28.33
N VAL A 358 -22.19 8.58 -27.90
CA VAL A 358 -22.30 7.76 -26.67
C VAL A 358 -21.66 8.45 -25.45
N ILE A 359 -20.72 9.34 -25.67
CA ILE A 359 -19.95 10.05 -24.63
C ILE A 359 -20.74 11.22 -24.03
N LEU A 360 -21.83 11.64 -24.64
CA LEU A 360 -22.31 13.02 -24.55
C LEU A 360 -22.94 13.44 -23.23
N ASP A 361 -23.58 12.53 -22.50
CA ASP A 361 -24.39 12.92 -21.33
C ASP A 361 -23.89 12.36 -19.98
N ASN A 362 -22.92 11.43 -20.00
CA ASN A 362 -22.39 10.79 -18.80
C ASN A 362 -21.00 11.30 -18.38
N GLU A 363 -20.35 12.11 -19.22
CA GLU A 363 -19.02 12.65 -18.92
C GLU A 363 -19.09 14.17 -18.82
N LEU A 364 -18.61 14.69 -17.70
CA LEU A 364 -18.44 16.12 -17.47
C LEU A 364 -16.97 16.48 -17.66
N PHE A 365 -16.73 17.57 -18.35
CA PHE A 365 -15.40 18.10 -18.65
C PHE A 365 -15.12 19.34 -17.81
N THR A 366 -13.89 19.44 -17.31
CA THR A 366 -13.33 20.60 -16.61
C THR A 366 -11.84 20.70 -16.90
N PRO A 367 -11.27 21.90 -17.07
CA PRO A 367 -9.84 22.03 -17.30
C PRO A 367 -9.06 21.65 -16.04
N VAL A 368 -8.10 20.74 -16.17
CA VAL A 368 -7.18 20.33 -15.08
C VAL A 368 -5.96 21.25 -15.04
N ARG A 369 -5.56 21.76 -16.20
CA ARG A 369 -4.44 22.70 -16.38
C ARG A 369 -4.80 23.71 -17.46
N ALA A 370 -4.20 24.91 -17.41
CA ALA A 370 -4.26 25.83 -18.54
C ALA A 370 -3.62 25.17 -19.77
N PRO A 371 -4.25 25.27 -20.96
CA PRO A 371 -3.67 24.70 -22.17
C PRO A 371 -2.31 25.34 -22.44
N MET A 372 -1.29 24.52 -22.68
CA MET A 372 0.10 24.98 -22.94
C MET A 372 0.23 25.75 -24.24
N GLU A 373 -0.69 25.57 -25.22
CA GLU A 373 -0.66 26.15 -26.55
C GLU A 373 -2.05 26.66 -26.95
N ARG A 374 -2.50 27.73 -26.31
CA ARG A 374 -3.79 28.36 -26.65
C ARG A 374 -3.91 28.77 -28.11
N ASP A 375 -2.81 29.13 -28.73
CA ASP A 375 -2.75 29.62 -30.12
C ASP A 375 -3.01 28.51 -31.17
N LYS A 376 -3.01 27.26 -30.78
CA LYS A 376 -3.30 26.13 -31.66
C LYS A 376 -4.78 25.66 -31.61
N LEU A 377 -5.56 26.21 -30.72
CA LEU A 377 -6.99 25.88 -30.62
C LEU A 377 -7.78 26.60 -31.70
N ASN A 378 -8.70 25.90 -32.35
CA ASN A 378 -9.67 26.56 -33.22
C ASN A 378 -10.68 27.36 -32.37
N GLN A 379 -11.47 28.21 -33.00
CA GLN A 379 -12.41 29.10 -32.32
C GLN A 379 -13.48 28.33 -31.50
N THR A 380 -13.92 27.17 -31.99
CA THR A 380 -14.91 26.30 -31.32
C THR A 380 -14.31 25.70 -30.05
N ASP A 381 -13.10 25.19 -30.17
CA ASP A 381 -12.41 24.54 -29.03
C ASP A 381 -12.00 25.57 -27.96
N SER A 382 -11.58 26.78 -28.39
CA SER A 382 -11.27 27.86 -27.46
C SER A 382 -12.54 28.26 -26.66
N ARG A 383 -13.68 28.39 -27.34
CA ARG A 383 -14.96 28.72 -26.66
C ARG A 383 -15.44 27.60 -25.76
N PHE A 384 -15.26 26.33 -26.15
CA PHE A 384 -15.52 25.17 -25.30
C PHE A 384 -14.69 25.21 -24.01
N MET A 385 -13.39 25.48 -24.13
CA MET A 385 -12.50 25.59 -22.96
C MET A 385 -12.91 26.69 -21.99
N GLU A 386 -13.35 27.84 -22.50
CA GLU A 386 -13.89 28.93 -21.66
C GLU A 386 -15.12 28.49 -20.88
N LEU A 387 -16.08 27.84 -21.53
CA LEU A 387 -17.30 27.38 -20.90
C LEU A 387 -17.06 26.33 -19.82
N ILE A 388 -16.20 25.32 -20.07
CA ILE A 388 -15.91 24.29 -19.08
C ILE A 388 -15.02 24.81 -17.94
N ALA A 389 -14.34 25.95 -18.13
CA ALA A 389 -13.59 26.63 -17.07
C ALA A 389 -14.50 27.35 -16.06
N GLU A 390 -15.65 27.83 -16.52
CA GLU A 390 -16.67 28.46 -15.65
C GLU A 390 -17.36 27.41 -14.76
N ARG A 391 -17.73 26.27 -15.36
CA ARG A 391 -18.32 25.12 -14.66
C ARG A 391 -18.14 23.84 -15.47
N PRO A 392 -18.08 22.66 -14.82
CA PRO A 392 -18.08 21.39 -15.55
C PRO A 392 -19.34 21.24 -16.41
N MET A 393 -19.18 20.81 -17.65
CA MET A 393 -20.26 20.61 -18.61
C MET A 393 -20.08 19.31 -19.38
N THR A 394 -21.18 18.71 -19.81
CA THR A 394 -21.15 17.68 -20.86
C THR A 394 -20.90 18.33 -22.22
N ILE A 395 -20.45 17.53 -23.19
CA ILE A 395 -20.29 18.01 -24.58
C ILE A 395 -21.63 18.54 -25.12
N THR A 396 -22.74 17.87 -24.82
CA THR A 396 -24.08 18.31 -25.24
C THR A 396 -24.45 19.67 -24.63
N GLN A 397 -24.20 19.85 -23.33
CA GLN A 397 -24.49 21.15 -22.67
C GLN A 397 -23.64 22.26 -23.26
N ALA A 398 -22.36 22.02 -23.51
CA ALA A 398 -21.47 23.00 -24.12
C ALA A 398 -21.89 23.33 -25.57
N ALA A 399 -22.21 22.30 -26.36
CA ALA A 399 -22.69 22.48 -27.74
C ALA A 399 -23.97 23.33 -27.82
N VAL A 400 -24.94 23.10 -26.92
CA VAL A 400 -26.15 23.91 -26.82
C VAL A 400 -25.81 25.36 -26.46
N ALA A 401 -24.92 25.57 -25.48
CA ALA A 401 -24.48 26.91 -25.06
C ALA A 401 -23.75 27.68 -26.17
N MET A 402 -23.09 26.95 -27.07
CA MET A 402 -22.35 27.54 -28.21
C MET A 402 -23.17 27.64 -29.47
N GLY A 403 -24.36 27.03 -29.53
CA GLY A 403 -25.21 27.00 -30.74
C GLY A 403 -24.60 26.14 -31.87
N VAL A 404 -23.83 25.13 -31.54
CA VAL A 404 -23.17 24.20 -32.48
C VAL A 404 -23.64 22.76 -32.29
N TYR A 405 -23.35 21.90 -33.26
CA TYR A 405 -23.58 20.46 -33.06
C TYR A 405 -22.50 19.87 -32.14
N PRO A 406 -22.85 18.89 -31.29
CA PRO A 406 -21.86 18.20 -30.43
C PRO A 406 -20.67 17.63 -31.21
N SER A 407 -20.88 17.13 -32.43
CA SER A 407 -19.81 16.65 -33.32
C SER A 407 -18.84 17.72 -33.82
N SER A 408 -19.18 19.02 -33.64
CA SER A 408 -18.26 20.12 -33.97
C SER A 408 -17.20 20.37 -32.92
N ILE A 409 -17.37 19.77 -31.72
CA ILE A 409 -16.37 19.83 -30.64
C ILE A 409 -15.44 18.64 -30.84
N SER A 410 -14.17 18.91 -31.14
CA SER A 410 -13.18 17.87 -31.39
C SER A 410 -12.89 17.08 -30.10
N ALA A 411 -13.31 15.82 -30.05
CA ALA A 411 -13.05 14.96 -28.90
C ALA A 411 -11.58 14.50 -28.80
N THR A 412 -10.82 14.60 -29.88
CA THR A 412 -9.47 14.02 -29.98
C THR A 412 -8.45 14.65 -29.03
N TRP A 413 -8.62 15.90 -28.62
CA TRP A 413 -7.71 16.52 -27.67
C TRP A 413 -8.26 16.54 -26.23
N LEU A 414 -9.54 16.16 -26.03
CA LEU A 414 -10.11 15.89 -24.71
C LEU A 414 -9.55 14.60 -24.09
N GLU A 415 -9.11 13.67 -24.94
CA GLU A 415 -8.60 12.35 -24.53
C GLU A 415 -7.11 12.34 -24.21
N GLY A 416 -6.43 13.40 -24.55
CA GLY A 416 -5.02 13.29 -24.61
C GLY A 416 -4.20 14.24 -23.82
N ARG A 417 -3.90 13.97 -22.73
CA ARG A 417 -2.64 14.40 -22.11
C ARG A 417 -2.79 15.13 -20.82
#